data_650b19dcaedb6929d9e398a1fbc3efc4
#
_entry.id   650b19dcaedb6929d9e398a1fbc3efc4
#
_cell.length_a   1.000
_cell.length_b   1.000
_cell.length_c   1.000
_cell.angle_alpha   90.00
_cell.angle_beta   90.00
_cell.angle_gamma   90.00
#
_symmetry.space_group_name_H-M   'P 1'
#
loop_
_entity.id
_entity.type
_entity.pdbx_description
1 polymer ?
#
loop_
_entity_poly.entity_id
_entity_poly.type
_entity_poly.pdbx_seq_one_letter_code
_entity_poly.pdbx_strand_id
1 'polypeptide(L)'
;TCSPSEIKLEDIGKKKVIAQTIPANSDDKIIEVYDHLTGKTWDWYNSNTVDYDGIPSKATAPGRHAWITFKTTNGKTFTTYVISPAEKLKKPRVATGYNSAKFWIDYPNKRNTSVRIQVLKKGKWTTAKTIGYNSCGTSNPVTIKGLKPLTNYKFRLQSYANGMTGDPSDVVTMKTGSSKKPAVKSIKVVKRKKVTVRGWWRKHWIGGRVSRYEWVPPYTYTRYKVKVTLKKKVPKVGGMWVAGNWVKGSKKSYTVWVPNGARKGKKLTIRISTALGKGYGNGPEVKKVIKVK
;
A
#
# COMPACT_ATOMS: atom_id res chain seq x y z
N THR A 1 -40.27 -15.60 3.21
CA THR A 1 -39.21 -15.06 2.34
C THR A 1 -38.87 -13.64 2.75
N CYS A 2 -37.66 -13.19 2.43
CA CYS A 2 -37.20 -11.82 2.58
C CYS A 2 -36.74 -11.28 1.23
N SER A 3 -37.07 -10.02 0.95
CA SER A 3 -36.57 -9.31 -0.20
C SER A 3 -36.12 -7.90 0.22
N PRO A 4 -34.92 -7.48 -0.14
CA PRO A 4 -33.85 -8.31 -0.73
C PRO A 4 -33.27 -9.32 0.29
N SER A 5 -32.74 -10.45 -0.20
CA SER A 5 -32.07 -11.44 0.65
C SER A 5 -30.71 -10.91 1.17
N GLU A 6 -30.15 -9.91 0.51
CA GLU A 6 -28.92 -9.23 0.87
C GLU A 6 -29.04 -7.72 0.70
N ILE A 7 -28.52 -6.95 1.66
CA ILE A 7 -28.45 -5.49 1.62
C ILE A 7 -26.98 -5.07 1.69
N LYS A 8 -26.53 -4.26 0.73
CA LYS A 8 -25.20 -3.66 0.79
C LYS A 8 -25.17 -2.48 1.75
N LEU A 9 -24.03 -2.25 2.40
CA LEU A 9 -23.86 -1.14 3.35
C LEU A 9 -24.23 0.23 2.75
N GLU A 10 -23.95 0.46 1.47
CA GLU A 10 -24.29 1.70 0.75
C GLU A 10 -25.80 1.91 0.56
N ASP A 11 -26.59 0.86 0.70
CA ASP A 11 -28.03 0.88 0.56
C ASP A 11 -28.76 1.02 1.91
N ILE A 12 -28.02 1.00 3.04
CA ILE A 12 -28.60 1.18 4.38
C ILE A 12 -29.27 2.56 4.49
N GLY A 13 -30.48 2.56 5.00
CA GLY A 13 -31.32 3.76 5.07
C GLY A 13 -31.98 4.19 3.75
N LYS A 14 -31.70 3.49 2.64
CA LYS A 14 -32.30 3.73 1.32
C LYS A 14 -33.23 2.61 0.88
N LYS A 15 -32.98 1.40 1.35
CA LYS A 15 -33.78 0.20 1.06
C LYS A 15 -34.33 -0.38 2.34
N LYS A 16 -35.55 -0.87 2.25
CA LYS A 16 -36.24 -1.59 3.30
C LYS A 16 -36.17 -3.09 3.06
N VAL A 17 -36.23 -3.87 4.12
CA VAL A 17 -36.40 -5.31 4.02
C VAL A 17 -37.88 -5.64 4.11
N ILE A 18 -38.41 -6.23 3.07
CA ILE A 18 -39.77 -6.75 3.08
C ILE A 18 -39.71 -8.25 3.39
N ALA A 19 -40.23 -8.64 4.54
CA ALA A 19 -40.38 -10.02 4.93
C ALA A 19 -41.82 -10.45 4.75
N GLN A 20 -42.09 -11.60 4.12
CA GLN A 20 -43.42 -12.08 3.82
C GLN A 20 -43.51 -13.59 4.01
N THR A 21 -44.63 -14.04 4.62
CA THR A 21 -45.00 -15.47 4.63
C THR A 21 -45.54 -15.89 3.27
N ILE A 22 -45.46 -17.17 2.94
CA ILE A 22 -46.03 -17.74 1.73
C ILE A 22 -46.87 -18.95 2.10
N PRO A 23 -48.15 -18.98 1.72
CA PRO A 23 -48.88 -17.94 1.00
C PRO A 23 -49.09 -16.66 1.85
N ALA A 24 -49.37 -15.53 1.20
CA ALA A 24 -49.49 -14.23 1.84
C ALA A 24 -50.65 -14.11 2.83
N ASN A 25 -51.61 -15.00 2.78
CA ASN A 25 -52.74 -15.12 3.68
C ASN A 25 -52.62 -16.28 4.68
N SER A 26 -51.43 -16.78 4.90
CA SER A 26 -51.15 -17.87 5.84
C SER A 26 -51.51 -17.48 7.28
N ASP A 27 -51.97 -18.43 8.06
CA ASP A 27 -52.12 -18.27 9.52
C ASP A 27 -50.76 -18.17 10.23
N ASP A 28 -49.70 -18.58 9.56
CA ASP A 28 -48.34 -18.44 10.04
C ASP A 28 -47.86 -16.98 9.81
N LYS A 29 -47.91 -16.18 10.86
CA LYS A 29 -47.62 -14.75 10.85
C LYS A 29 -46.23 -14.45 11.41
N ILE A 30 -45.57 -13.40 10.91
CA ILE A 30 -44.34 -12.91 11.48
C ILE A 30 -44.66 -12.24 12.82
N ILE A 31 -44.01 -12.69 13.89
CA ILE A 31 -44.21 -12.22 15.25
C ILE A 31 -42.98 -11.55 15.87
N GLU A 32 -41.81 -11.85 15.36
CA GLU A 32 -40.56 -11.32 15.92
C GLU A 32 -39.59 -10.96 14.83
N VAL A 33 -38.86 -9.86 15.01
CA VAL A 33 -37.69 -9.46 14.23
C VAL A 33 -36.53 -9.31 15.18
N TYR A 34 -35.47 -10.05 14.95
CA TYR A 34 -34.21 -9.91 15.68
C TYR A 34 -33.10 -9.34 14.79
N ASP A 35 -32.59 -8.18 15.17
CA ASP A 35 -31.50 -7.49 14.48
C ASP A 35 -30.17 -7.81 15.17
N HIS A 36 -29.39 -8.68 14.55
CA HIS A 36 -28.03 -9.05 15.01
C HIS A 36 -27.00 -7.93 14.95
N LEU A 37 -27.30 -6.82 14.27
CA LEU A 37 -26.42 -5.64 14.23
C LEU A 37 -26.50 -4.83 15.51
N THR A 38 -27.73 -4.66 16.03
CA THR A 38 -28.01 -3.85 17.20
C THR A 38 -28.22 -4.69 18.45
N GLY A 39 -28.45 -5.99 18.30
CA GLY A 39 -28.86 -6.90 19.37
C GLY A 39 -30.30 -6.65 19.87
N LYS A 40 -31.11 -5.96 19.09
CA LYS A 40 -32.48 -5.62 19.46
C LYS A 40 -33.46 -6.63 18.90
N THR A 41 -34.50 -6.94 19.71
CA THR A 41 -35.64 -7.72 19.33
C THR A 41 -36.88 -6.85 19.31
N TRP A 42 -37.71 -7.04 18.30
CA TRP A 42 -39.06 -6.47 18.22
C TRP A 42 -40.03 -7.61 18.08
N ASP A 43 -40.95 -7.76 19.04
CA ASP A 43 -41.87 -8.87 19.18
C ASP A 43 -43.36 -8.46 19.09
N TRP A 44 -43.62 -7.23 18.63
CA TRP A 44 -44.99 -6.73 18.47
C TRP A 44 -45.62 -6.97 17.10
N TYR A 45 -44.92 -7.68 16.23
CA TYR A 45 -45.46 -8.00 14.92
C TYR A 45 -46.52 -9.11 15.00
N ASN A 46 -47.53 -9.02 14.19
CA ASN A 46 -48.50 -10.06 13.94
C ASN A 46 -49.05 -9.92 12.53
N SER A 47 -48.21 -10.13 11.55
CA SER A 47 -48.51 -9.83 10.15
C SER A 47 -47.89 -10.86 9.21
N ASN A 48 -48.53 -11.06 8.08
CA ASN A 48 -47.97 -11.85 7.00
C ASN A 48 -46.86 -11.09 6.23
N THR A 49 -46.81 -9.76 6.38
CA THR A 49 -45.81 -8.92 5.76
C THR A 49 -45.26 -7.93 6.78
N VAL A 50 -43.95 -7.83 6.88
CA VAL A 50 -43.23 -6.85 7.71
C VAL A 50 -42.28 -6.05 6.83
N ASP A 51 -42.44 -4.76 6.92
CA ASP A 51 -41.54 -3.78 6.26
C ASP A 51 -40.54 -3.26 7.30
N TYR A 52 -39.31 -3.74 7.25
CA TYR A 52 -38.26 -3.44 8.23
C TYR A 52 -37.25 -2.42 7.67
N ASP A 53 -37.23 -1.23 8.26
CA ASP A 53 -36.35 -0.13 7.89
C ASP A 53 -35.35 0.28 8.99
N GLY A 54 -35.38 -0.44 10.12
CA GLY A 54 -34.59 -0.14 11.32
C GLY A 54 -33.08 -0.38 11.23
N ILE A 55 -32.52 -0.62 10.04
CA ILE A 55 -31.09 -0.93 9.85
C ILE A 55 -30.26 0.34 10.04
N PRO A 56 -29.48 0.47 11.13
CA PRO A 56 -28.71 1.69 11.40
C PRO A 56 -27.52 1.84 10.42
N SER A 57 -27.33 3.04 9.89
CA SER A 57 -26.28 3.39 8.92
C SER A 57 -24.84 3.19 9.41
N LYS A 58 -24.65 3.00 10.73
CA LYS A 58 -23.33 2.84 11.36
C LYS A 58 -22.99 1.42 11.80
N ALA A 59 -23.80 0.45 11.48
CA ALA A 59 -23.80 -0.83 12.18
C ALA A 59 -22.69 -1.80 11.76
N THR A 60 -22.14 -1.70 10.56
CA THR A 60 -21.19 -2.69 10.06
C THR A 60 -19.82 -2.10 9.73
N ALA A 61 -18.78 -2.61 10.39
CA ALA A 61 -17.41 -2.34 9.95
C ALA A 61 -17.17 -2.99 8.58
N PRO A 62 -16.37 -2.37 7.70
CA PRO A 62 -16.02 -2.95 6.39
C PRO A 62 -15.58 -4.40 6.49
N GLY A 63 -16.09 -5.25 5.60
CA GLY A 63 -15.83 -6.68 5.58
C GLY A 63 -16.59 -7.51 6.61
N ARG A 64 -17.55 -6.93 7.32
CA ARG A 64 -18.47 -7.67 8.17
C ARG A 64 -19.78 -7.94 7.43
N HIS A 65 -20.41 -9.02 7.80
CA HIS A 65 -21.84 -9.23 7.53
C HIS A 65 -22.55 -9.45 8.85
N ALA A 66 -23.77 -9.03 8.91
CA ALA A 66 -24.72 -9.31 9.98
C ALA A 66 -26.04 -9.70 9.34
N TRP A 67 -26.98 -10.14 10.15
CA TRP A 67 -28.24 -10.64 9.65
C TRP A 67 -29.40 -10.12 10.49
N ILE A 68 -30.58 -10.10 9.87
CA ILE A 68 -31.83 -9.82 10.49
C ILE A 68 -32.66 -11.10 10.35
N THR A 69 -33.11 -11.63 11.48
CA THR A 69 -33.88 -12.86 11.52
C THR A 69 -35.35 -12.52 11.84
N PHE A 70 -36.24 -13.06 11.05
CA PHE A 70 -37.68 -12.99 11.23
C PHE A 70 -38.16 -14.33 11.70
N LYS A 71 -39.02 -14.35 12.74
CA LYS A 71 -39.62 -15.56 13.32
C LYS A 71 -41.14 -15.52 13.17
N THR A 72 -41.72 -16.68 12.87
CA THR A 72 -43.17 -16.82 12.67
C THR A 72 -43.83 -17.52 13.85
N THR A 73 -45.16 -17.46 13.90
CA THR A 73 -46.01 -18.14 14.93
C THR A 73 -45.72 -19.63 15.01
N ASN A 74 -45.43 -20.28 13.89
CA ASN A 74 -45.09 -21.71 13.84
C ASN A 74 -43.61 -21.99 14.09
N GLY A 75 -42.85 -21.01 14.61
CA GLY A 75 -41.46 -21.16 14.97
C GLY A 75 -40.48 -21.19 13.79
N LYS A 76 -40.96 -21.00 12.56
CA LYS A 76 -40.06 -20.90 11.39
C LYS A 76 -39.28 -19.61 11.42
N THR A 77 -38.04 -19.66 10.99
CA THR A 77 -37.16 -18.49 10.85
C THR A 77 -36.70 -18.32 9.42
N PHE A 78 -36.53 -17.06 9.01
CA PHE A 78 -35.87 -16.69 7.75
C PHE A 78 -35.09 -15.42 7.94
N THR A 79 -34.05 -15.26 7.11
CA THR A 79 -33.00 -14.29 7.40
C THR A 79 -32.64 -13.51 6.14
N THR A 80 -32.40 -12.21 6.30
CA THR A 80 -31.73 -11.39 5.32
C THR A 80 -30.35 -10.99 5.83
N TYR A 81 -29.40 -10.81 4.93
CA TYR A 81 -28.02 -10.45 5.27
C TYR A 81 -27.73 -8.99 4.96
N VAL A 82 -27.07 -8.32 5.88
CA VAL A 82 -26.47 -6.99 5.63
C VAL A 82 -25.00 -7.19 5.35
N ILE A 83 -24.59 -6.84 4.14
CA ILE A 83 -23.24 -7.03 3.66
C ILE A 83 -22.50 -5.70 3.63
N SER A 84 -21.37 -5.63 4.34
CA SER A 84 -20.44 -4.54 4.27
C SER A 84 -19.21 -4.98 3.47
N PRO A 85 -19.07 -4.57 2.20
CA PRO A 85 -17.90 -4.90 1.42
C PRO A 85 -16.62 -4.34 2.06
N ALA A 86 -15.48 -4.93 1.74
CA ALA A 86 -14.21 -4.42 2.19
C ALA A 86 -13.96 -3.01 1.60
N GLU A 87 -13.35 -2.13 2.40
CA GLU A 87 -13.19 -0.71 2.04
C GLU A 87 -12.33 -0.52 0.78
N LYS A 88 -12.71 0.43 -0.09
CA LYS A 88 -11.87 0.85 -1.22
C LYS A 88 -10.56 1.44 -0.71
N LEU A 89 -9.45 0.93 -1.21
CA LEU A 89 -8.13 1.40 -0.83
C LEU A 89 -7.70 2.63 -1.64
N LYS A 90 -6.93 3.50 -1.02
CA LYS A 90 -6.29 4.62 -1.72
C LYS A 90 -5.28 4.11 -2.75
N LYS A 91 -5.03 4.93 -3.76
CA LYS A 91 -3.98 4.71 -4.76
C LYS A 91 -2.63 4.46 -4.10
N PRO A 92 -1.93 3.35 -4.37
CA PRO A 92 -0.65 3.08 -3.73
C PRO A 92 0.46 3.99 -4.27
N ARG A 93 1.41 4.34 -3.40
CA ARG A 93 2.70 4.86 -3.86
C ARG A 93 3.55 3.70 -4.34
N VAL A 94 4.09 3.79 -5.55
CA VAL A 94 4.86 2.71 -6.17
C VAL A 94 6.23 3.21 -6.61
N ALA A 95 7.28 2.42 -6.34
CA ALA A 95 8.61 2.62 -6.91
C ALA A 95 9.05 1.33 -7.62
N THR A 96 9.51 1.45 -8.86
CA THR A 96 9.95 0.30 -9.65
C THR A 96 11.47 0.16 -9.66
N GLY A 97 11.93 -1.09 -9.57
CA GLY A 97 13.27 -1.52 -9.94
C GLY A 97 13.33 -1.99 -11.40
N TYR A 98 14.38 -2.68 -11.78
CA TYR A 98 14.49 -3.25 -13.13
C TYR A 98 13.65 -4.54 -13.30
N ASN A 99 13.39 -5.27 -12.21
CA ASN A 99 12.60 -6.51 -12.21
C ASN A 99 11.63 -6.58 -11.03
N SER A 100 11.33 -5.46 -10.39
CA SER A 100 10.51 -5.43 -9.20
C SER A 100 9.73 -4.13 -9.07
N ALA A 101 8.68 -4.16 -8.24
CA ALA A 101 7.94 -2.98 -7.80
C ALA A 101 7.74 -3.04 -6.28
N LYS A 102 7.94 -1.91 -5.60
CA LYS A 102 7.69 -1.70 -4.17
C LYS A 102 6.44 -0.87 -4.01
N PHE A 103 5.55 -1.29 -3.14
CA PHE A 103 4.28 -0.67 -2.86
C PHE A 103 4.23 -0.20 -1.41
N TRP A 104 3.96 1.08 -1.19
CA TRP A 104 3.56 1.63 0.11
C TRP A 104 2.05 1.78 0.09
N ILE A 105 1.40 1.06 0.98
CA ILE A 105 -0.06 0.94 1.02
C ILE A 105 -0.53 1.67 2.26
N ASP A 106 -1.34 2.70 2.05
CA ASP A 106 -2.08 3.37 3.12
C ASP A 106 -3.33 2.53 3.41
N TYR A 107 -3.37 1.97 4.59
CA TYR A 107 -4.40 1.04 4.99
C TYR A 107 -5.31 1.68 6.04
N PRO A 108 -6.50 2.11 5.66
CA PRO A 108 -7.36 2.86 6.57
C PRO A 108 -8.01 2.00 7.66
N ASN A 109 -8.27 0.72 7.39
CA ASN A 109 -8.96 -0.16 8.32
C ASN A 109 -8.13 -1.41 8.65
N LYS A 110 -7.99 -1.69 9.97
CA LYS A 110 -7.06 -2.68 10.51
C LYS A 110 -7.65 -4.06 10.79
N ARG A 111 -8.93 -4.31 10.55
CA ARG A 111 -9.58 -5.56 10.99
C ARG A 111 -9.78 -6.56 9.85
N ASN A 112 -9.20 -7.75 10.03
CA ASN A 112 -9.43 -9.00 9.25
C ASN A 112 -9.42 -8.88 7.72
N THR A 113 -8.71 -7.90 7.17
CA THR A 113 -8.72 -7.64 5.74
C THR A 113 -7.38 -8.02 5.16
N SER A 114 -7.37 -8.66 4.03
CA SER A 114 -6.19 -8.81 3.20
C SER A 114 -6.21 -7.81 2.05
N VAL A 115 -5.04 -7.50 1.50
CA VAL A 115 -4.88 -6.66 0.32
C VAL A 115 -4.32 -7.50 -0.80
N ARG A 116 -5.01 -7.49 -1.93
CA ARG A 116 -4.54 -8.08 -3.19
C ARG A 116 -3.90 -6.99 -4.03
N ILE A 117 -2.61 -7.14 -4.34
CA ILE A 117 -1.95 -6.31 -5.34
C ILE A 117 -2.18 -6.99 -6.68
N GLN A 118 -2.90 -6.31 -7.57
CA GLN A 118 -3.24 -6.81 -8.88
C GLN A 118 -2.41 -6.12 -9.97
N VAL A 119 -2.06 -6.89 -10.99
CA VAL A 119 -1.36 -6.42 -12.19
C VAL A 119 -2.19 -6.75 -13.43
N LEU A 120 -2.26 -5.79 -14.35
CA LEU A 120 -2.95 -5.99 -15.63
C LEU A 120 -2.04 -6.81 -16.56
N LYS A 121 -2.49 -8.01 -16.95
CA LYS A 121 -1.82 -8.91 -17.90
C LYS A 121 -2.80 -9.30 -19.00
N LYS A 122 -2.43 -9.07 -20.27
CA LYS A 122 -3.28 -9.45 -21.43
C LYS A 122 -4.75 -9.02 -21.27
N GLY A 123 -4.98 -7.77 -20.83
CA GLY A 123 -6.33 -7.23 -20.63
C GLY A 123 -7.06 -7.67 -19.36
N LYS A 124 -6.52 -8.62 -18.58
CA LYS A 124 -7.15 -9.14 -17.36
C LYS A 124 -6.36 -8.76 -16.10
N TRP A 125 -7.05 -8.40 -15.02
CA TRP A 125 -6.45 -8.16 -13.72
C TRP A 125 -6.16 -9.48 -13.03
N THR A 126 -4.89 -9.71 -12.68
CA THR A 126 -4.43 -10.91 -11.99
C THR A 126 -3.79 -10.53 -10.65
N THR A 127 -4.06 -11.29 -9.60
CA THR A 127 -3.43 -11.08 -8.30
C THR A 127 -1.97 -11.50 -8.36
N ALA A 128 -1.09 -10.51 -8.19
CA ALA A 128 0.35 -10.75 -8.13
C ALA A 128 0.82 -11.10 -6.72
N LYS A 129 0.14 -10.59 -5.69
CA LYS A 129 0.43 -10.88 -4.29
C LYS A 129 -0.78 -10.57 -3.41
N THR A 130 -1.02 -11.43 -2.42
CA THR A 130 -1.95 -11.17 -1.32
C THR A 130 -1.13 -10.96 -0.04
N ILE A 131 -1.53 -10.00 0.77
CA ILE A 131 -0.88 -9.61 2.02
C ILE A 131 -1.93 -9.40 3.10
N GLY A 132 -1.68 -9.94 4.30
CA GLY A 132 -2.49 -9.64 5.48
C GLY A 132 -2.27 -8.20 5.95
N TYR A 133 -3.22 -7.64 6.66
CA TYR A 133 -3.17 -6.25 7.08
C TYR A 133 -1.95 -5.91 7.98
N ASN A 134 -1.49 -6.83 8.82
CA ASN A 134 -0.31 -6.65 9.67
C ASN A 134 1.00 -6.50 8.90
N SER A 135 1.00 -6.90 7.62
CA SER A 135 2.19 -6.86 6.76
C SER A 135 2.20 -5.65 5.82
N CYS A 136 1.19 -4.78 5.91
CA CYS A 136 1.04 -3.58 5.09
C CYS A 136 1.31 -2.32 5.93
N GLY A 137 1.82 -1.28 5.29
CA GLY A 137 1.94 0.02 5.92
C GLY A 137 2.74 1.00 5.08
N THR A 138 2.64 2.26 5.46
CA THR A 138 3.39 3.34 4.82
C THR A 138 4.90 3.26 5.10
N SER A 139 5.30 2.57 6.18
CA SER A 139 6.72 2.39 6.56
C SER A 139 7.34 1.13 5.98
N ASN A 140 6.56 0.05 5.78
CA ASN A 140 7.04 -1.24 5.31
C ASN A 140 6.51 -1.53 3.89
N PRO A 141 7.30 -1.25 2.83
CA PRO A 141 6.85 -1.48 1.48
C PRO A 141 6.80 -2.97 1.13
N VAL A 142 5.73 -3.37 0.48
CA VAL A 142 5.59 -4.71 -0.10
C VAL A 142 6.26 -4.77 -1.46
N THR A 143 7.02 -5.82 -1.72
CA THR A 143 7.75 -5.97 -2.99
C THR A 143 7.17 -7.12 -3.83
N ILE A 144 6.90 -6.82 -5.10
CA ILE A 144 6.67 -7.80 -6.17
C ILE A 144 7.95 -7.93 -6.98
N LYS A 145 8.39 -9.16 -7.23
CA LYS A 145 9.57 -9.50 -8.03
C LYS A 145 9.16 -10.17 -9.36
N GLY A 146 10.13 -10.43 -10.23
CA GLY A 146 9.91 -11.17 -11.48
C GLY A 146 9.29 -10.34 -12.61
N LEU A 147 9.29 -9.02 -12.51
CA LEU A 147 8.85 -8.14 -13.58
C LEU A 147 9.88 -8.06 -14.72
N LYS A 148 9.41 -7.96 -15.96
CA LYS A 148 10.30 -7.77 -17.12
C LYS A 148 10.89 -6.36 -17.10
N PRO A 149 12.20 -6.18 -17.45
CA PRO A 149 12.82 -4.87 -17.56
C PRO A 149 12.21 -4.02 -18.68
N LEU A 150 12.30 -2.68 -18.53
CA LEU A 150 11.85 -1.68 -19.51
C LEU A 150 10.37 -1.84 -19.94
N THR A 151 9.56 -2.45 -19.11
CA THR A 151 8.16 -2.79 -19.39
C THR A 151 7.22 -1.90 -18.57
N ASN A 152 6.16 -1.42 -19.21
CA ASN A 152 5.08 -0.72 -18.54
C ASN A 152 4.15 -1.73 -17.86
N TYR A 153 3.80 -1.44 -16.61
CA TYR A 153 2.85 -2.21 -15.83
C TYR A 153 1.77 -1.29 -15.29
N LYS A 154 0.53 -1.78 -15.26
CA LYS A 154 -0.58 -1.18 -14.55
C LYS A 154 -0.88 -2.02 -13.31
N PHE A 155 -0.96 -1.36 -12.16
CA PHE A 155 -1.26 -1.98 -10.88
C PHE A 155 -2.47 -1.32 -10.24
N ARG A 156 -3.20 -2.09 -9.45
CA ARG A 156 -4.22 -1.60 -8.53
C ARG A 156 -4.22 -2.44 -7.26
N LEU A 157 -4.84 -1.92 -6.21
CA LEU A 157 -5.09 -2.65 -4.98
C LEU A 157 -6.55 -3.06 -4.93
N GLN A 158 -6.82 -4.18 -4.28
CA GLN A 158 -8.17 -4.59 -3.93
C GLN A 158 -8.15 -5.17 -2.53
N SER A 159 -9.01 -4.67 -1.66
CA SER A 159 -9.22 -5.21 -0.33
C SER A 159 -10.09 -6.47 -0.39
N TYR A 160 -9.93 -7.33 0.58
CA TYR A 160 -10.70 -8.55 0.72
C TYR A 160 -10.90 -8.86 2.20
N ALA A 161 -12.14 -9.05 2.62
CA ALA A 161 -12.48 -9.38 3.99
C ALA A 161 -13.71 -10.31 4.02
N ASN A 162 -13.64 -11.37 4.81
CA ASN A 162 -14.77 -12.29 5.05
C ASN A 162 -15.51 -12.75 3.78
N GLY A 163 -14.77 -13.17 2.76
CA GLY A 163 -15.38 -13.61 1.49
C GLY A 163 -15.69 -12.47 0.50
N MET A 164 -15.71 -11.22 0.95
CA MET A 164 -16.11 -10.07 0.13
C MET A 164 -14.93 -9.23 -0.34
N THR A 165 -15.00 -8.74 -1.57
CA THR A 165 -14.02 -7.82 -2.14
C THR A 165 -14.54 -6.39 -2.10
N GLY A 166 -13.67 -5.45 -1.75
CA GLY A 166 -13.95 -4.03 -1.92
C GLY A 166 -13.69 -3.57 -3.35
N ASP A 167 -14.11 -2.35 -3.65
CA ASP A 167 -13.81 -1.72 -4.92
C ASP A 167 -12.30 -1.59 -5.14
N PRO A 168 -11.84 -1.78 -6.38
CA PRO A 168 -10.43 -1.60 -6.68
C PRO A 168 -10.01 -0.14 -6.51
N SER A 169 -8.78 0.06 -6.04
CA SER A 169 -8.16 1.39 -6.01
C SER A 169 -7.94 1.95 -7.41
N ASP A 170 -7.62 3.22 -7.49
CA ASP A 170 -7.16 3.84 -8.74
C ASP A 170 -5.91 3.14 -9.27
N VAL A 171 -5.80 3.12 -10.60
CA VAL A 171 -4.71 2.45 -11.31
C VAL A 171 -3.44 3.29 -11.25
N VAL A 172 -2.31 2.62 -10.98
CA VAL A 172 -0.97 3.20 -11.09
C VAL A 172 -0.27 2.59 -12.28
N THR A 173 0.19 3.43 -13.21
CA THR A 173 1.02 3.01 -14.35
C THR A 173 2.47 3.34 -14.07
N MET A 174 3.35 2.33 -14.12
CA MET A 174 4.77 2.48 -13.85
C MET A 174 5.59 1.65 -14.84
N LYS A 175 6.77 2.16 -15.21
CA LYS A 175 7.75 1.45 -16.04
C LYS A 175 8.89 0.89 -15.20
N THR A 176 9.28 -0.35 -15.46
CA THR A 176 10.47 -0.97 -14.84
C THR A 176 11.74 -0.42 -15.46
N GLY A 177 12.84 -0.43 -14.70
CA GLY A 177 14.13 0.05 -15.11
C GLY A 177 14.86 -0.87 -16.10
N SER A 178 16.03 -0.42 -16.57
CA SER A 178 16.92 -1.24 -17.38
C SER A 178 17.64 -2.28 -16.52
N SER A 179 17.77 -3.51 -17.01
CA SER A 179 18.59 -4.55 -16.39
C SER A 179 20.09 -4.36 -16.62
N LYS A 180 20.49 -3.43 -17.49
CA LYS A 180 21.90 -3.20 -17.80
C LYS A 180 22.62 -2.51 -16.64
N LYS A 181 23.70 -3.12 -16.17
CA LYS A 181 24.60 -2.53 -15.16
C LYS A 181 25.46 -1.44 -15.79
N PRO A 182 25.67 -0.30 -15.10
CA PRO A 182 26.61 0.70 -15.57
C PRO A 182 28.05 0.16 -15.53
N ALA A 183 28.72 0.17 -16.68
CA ALA A 183 30.12 -0.27 -16.78
C ALA A 183 31.06 0.88 -16.37
N VAL A 184 31.52 0.88 -15.13
CA VAL A 184 32.39 1.90 -14.56
C VAL A 184 33.83 1.73 -15.10
N LYS A 185 34.38 2.78 -15.75
CA LYS A 185 35.78 2.85 -16.21
C LYS A 185 36.71 3.30 -15.07
N SER A 186 36.36 4.41 -14.41
CA SER A 186 37.16 4.97 -13.32
C SER A 186 36.37 5.79 -12.35
N ILE A 187 36.86 5.92 -11.12
CA ILE A 187 36.34 6.84 -10.10
C ILE A 187 37.56 7.62 -9.56
N LYS A 188 37.51 8.94 -9.63
CA LYS A 188 38.56 9.83 -9.14
C LYS A 188 37.98 10.81 -8.13
N VAL A 189 38.69 11.06 -7.04
CA VAL A 189 38.41 12.19 -6.15
C VAL A 189 38.93 13.46 -6.83
N VAL A 190 38.02 14.40 -7.09
CA VAL A 190 38.36 15.65 -7.81
C VAL A 190 38.40 16.87 -6.91
N LYS A 191 37.78 16.79 -5.72
CA LYS A 191 37.83 17.88 -4.72
C LYS A 191 37.58 17.31 -3.31
N ARG A 192 38.18 17.95 -2.30
CA ARG A 192 37.98 17.72 -0.88
C ARG A 192 37.55 19.02 -0.24
N LYS A 193 36.66 18.95 0.77
CA LYS A 193 36.22 20.10 1.55
C LYS A 193 36.05 19.67 3.00
N LYS A 194 36.73 20.32 3.92
CA LYS A 194 36.42 20.21 5.36
C LYS A 194 35.09 20.89 5.63
N VAL A 195 34.26 20.28 6.41
CA VAL A 195 32.96 20.80 6.82
C VAL A 195 32.88 20.66 8.34
N THR A 196 32.71 21.77 9.01
CA THR A 196 32.46 21.81 10.44
C THR A 196 30.95 21.84 10.68
N VAL A 197 30.48 20.91 11.47
CA VAL A 197 29.10 20.85 11.92
C VAL A 197 29.06 21.46 13.32
N ARG A 198 28.19 22.44 13.52
CA ARG A 198 27.95 23.02 14.87
C ARG A 198 27.33 21.97 15.78
N GLY A 199 27.60 22.07 17.07
CA GLY A 199 26.93 21.22 18.06
C GLY A 199 25.42 21.45 18.05
N TRP A 200 24.68 20.39 18.34
CA TRP A 200 23.21 20.47 18.43
C TRP A 200 22.67 19.50 19.48
N TRP A 201 21.46 19.80 19.97
CA TRP A 201 20.73 18.91 20.86
C TRP A 201 19.97 17.84 20.07
N ARG A 202 20.30 16.57 20.28
CA ARG A 202 19.58 15.42 19.71
C ARG A 202 18.41 15.07 20.62
N LYS A 203 17.21 14.98 20.03
CA LYS A 203 16.02 14.48 20.73
C LYS A 203 15.94 12.97 20.62
N HIS A 204 15.76 12.30 21.75
CA HIS A 204 15.45 10.88 21.81
C HIS A 204 13.95 10.72 22.06
N TRP A 205 13.32 9.82 21.31
CA TRP A 205 11.88 9.62 21.34
C TRP A 205 11.57 8.21 21.86
N ILE A 206 10.63 8.11 22.82
CA ILE A 206 10.05 6.85 23.32
C ILE A 206 8.54 7.02 23.32
N GLY A 207 7.80 6.11 22.69
CA GLY A 207 6.34 6.13 22.67
C GLY A 207 5.73 7.42 22.08
N GLY A 208 6.42 8.06 21.10
CA GLY A 208 5.96 9.30 20.47
C GLY A 208 6.22 10.58 21.28
N ARG A 209 6.89 10.49 22.46
CA ARG A 209 7.28 11.62 23.28
C ARG A 209 8.81 11.76 23.33
N VAL A 210 9.31 13.01 23.46
CA VAL A 210 10.74 13.25 23.69
C VAL A 210 11.08 12.75 25.08
N SER A 211 11.95 11.73 25.19
CA SER A 211 12.37 11.13 26.46
C SER A 211 13.58 11.83 27.07
N ARG A 212 14.51 12.29 26.24
CA ARG A 212 15.71 13.04 26.67
C ARG A 212 16.29 13.84 25.53
N TYR A 213 17.14 14.80 25.90
CA TYR A 213 18.02 15.53 25.00
C TYR A 213 19.46 15.07 25.23
N GLU A 214 20.22 14.90 24.16
CA GLU A 214 21.65 14.59 24.19
C GLU A 214 22.40 15.69 23.43
N TRP A 215 23.41 16.27 24.05
CA TRP A 215 24.28 17.23 23.36
C TRP A 215 25.24 16.49 22.42
N VAL A 216 25.17 16.79 21.14
CA VAL A 216 26.13 16.32 20.14
C VAL A 216 27.15 17.46 19.94
N PRO A 217 28.41 17.27 20.34
CA PRO A 217 29.42 18.31 20.22
C PRO A 217 29.73 18.64 18.76
N PRO A 218 30.30 19.84 18.49
CA PRO A 218 30.78 20.20 17.16
C PRO A 218 31.81 19.21 16.67
N TYR A 219 31.74 18.87 15.40
CA TYR A 219 32.74 18.01 14.78
C TYR A 219 33.07 18.43 13.34
N THR A 220 34.27 18.10 12.90
CA THR A 220 34.71 18.37 11.53
C THR A 220 34.91 17.07 10.77
N TYR A 221 34.45 17.04 9.54
CA TYR A 221 34.67 15.92 8.63
C TYR A 221 35.03 16.38 7.23
N THR A 222 35.64 15.50 6.44
CA THR A 222 35.99 15.79 5.06
C THR A 222 34.95 15.24 4.10
N ARG A 223 34.35 16.10 3.27
CA ARG A 223 33.55 15.70 2.12
C ARG A 223 34.40 15.52 0.90
N TYR A 224 34.04 14.56 0.08
CA TYR A 224 34.72 14.24 -1.16
C TYR A 224 33.82 14.48 -2.37
N LYS A 225 34.30 15.20 -3.38
CA LYS A 225 33.68 15.29 -4.69
C LYS A 225 34.32 14.27 -5.60
N VAL A 226 33.54 13.37 -6.19
CA VAL A 226 34.03 12.30 -7.04
C VAL A 226 33.58 12.48 -8.49
N LYS A 227 34.45 12.18 -9.43
CA LYS A 227 34.12 12.03 -10.85
C LYS A 227 34.08 10.55 -11.18
N VAL A 228 32.89 10.06 -11.56
CA VAL A 228 32.65 8.69 -12.02
C VAL A 228 32.62 8.71 -13.54
N THR A 229 33.47 7.95 -14.20
CA THR A 229 33.48 7.80 -15.65
C THR A 229 33.08 6.40 -16.04
N LEU A 230 32.15 6.28 -16.97
CA LEU A 230 31.66 5.00 -17.51
C LEU A 230 32.46 4.64 -18.78
N LYS A 231 32.57 3.35 -19.09
CA LYS A 231 33.13 2.88 -20.38
C LYS A 231 32.33 3.43 -21.56
N LYS A 232 30.98 3.39 -21.45
CA LYS A 232 30.05 3.96 -22.43
C LYS A 232 28.79 4.51 -21.75
N LYS A 233 28.04 5.39 -22.42
CA LYS A 233 26.74 5.87 -21.96
C LYS A 233 25.79 4.68 -21.84
N VAL A 234 24.89 4.73 -20.86
CA VAL A 234 23.82 3.73 -20.72
C VAL A 234 22.59 4.23 -21.48
N PRO A 235 22.12 3.53 -22.51
CA PRO A 235 20.98 3.96 -23.30
C PRO A 235 19.66 3.78 -22.52
N LYS A 236 18.61 4.46 -22.95
CA LYS A 236 17.23 4.32 -22.47
C LYS A 236 17.09 4.51 -20.96
N VAL A 237 17.80 5.49 -20.39
CA VAL A 237 17.71 5.89 -18.98
C VAL A 237 17.47 7.39 -18.86
N GLY A 238 16.70 7.79 -17.84
CA GLY A 238 16.47 9.22 -17.55
C GLY A 238 17.60 9.85 -16.75
N GLY A 239 18.43 9.03 -16.09
CA GLY A 239 19.58 9.50 -15.32
C GLY A 239 20.28 8.39 -14.54
N MET A 240 21.12 8.82 -13.61
CA MET A 240 21.95 7.95 -12.78
C MET A 240 21.84 8.34 -11.30
N TRP A 241 21.77 7.35 -10.44
CA TRP A 241 22.11 7.52 -9.04
C TRP A 241 23.60 7.28 -8.87
N VAL A 242 24.31 8.26 -8.34
CA VAL A 242 25.76 8.20 -8.09
C VAL A 242 26.01 8.64 -6.65
N ALA A 243 26.50 7.74 -5.81
CA ALA A 243 26.73 7.99 -4.38
C ALA A 243 25.53 8.68 -3.68
N GLY A 244 24.31 8.21 -3.94
CA GLY A 244 23.09 8.77 -3.35
C GLY A 244 22.57 10.06 -4.00
N ASN A 245 23.25 10.59 -5.01
CA ASN A 245 22.79 11.78 -5.74
C ASN A 245 22.15 11.37 -7.06
N TRP A 246 20.98 11.95 -7.36
CA TRP A 246 20.35 11.83 -8.66
C TRP A 246 20.95 12.82 -9.65
N VAL A 247 21.42 12.32 -10.79
CA VAL A 247 21.91 13.15 -11.89
C VAL A 247 21.11 12.84 -13.16
N LYS A 248 20.35 13.82 -13.65
CA LYS A 248 19.52 13.70 -14.85
C LYS A 248 20.36 13.47 -16.11
N GLY A 249 19.85 12.65 -16.99
CA GLY A 249 20.41 12.36 -18.31
C GLY A 249 21.45 11.25 -18.32
N SER A 250 21.62 10.65 -19.50
CA SER A 250 22.62 9.62 -19.76
C SER A 250 23.93 10.28 -20.22
N LYS A 251 24.91 10.31 -19.33
CA LYS A 251 26.23 10.91 -19.56
C LYS A 251 27.33 9.86 -19.48
N LYS A 252 28.51 10.12 -20.08
CA LYS A 252 29.69 9.27 -19.91
C LYS A 252 30.42 9.56 -18.60
N SER A 253 30.18 10.73 -17.98
CA SER A 253 30.84 11.14 -16.75
C SER A 253 29.88 11.89 -15.82
N TYR A 254 29.99 11.62 -14.52
CA TYR A 254 29.19 12.22 -13.47
C TYR A 254 30.09 12.74 -12.36
N THR A 255 29.85 13.96 -11.92
CA THR A 255 30.62 14.57 -10.82
C THR A 255 29.69 14.96 -9.70
N VAL A 256 29.84 14.35 -8.52
CA VAL A 256 28.96 14.51 -7.38
C VAL A 256 29.71 14.59 -6.06
N TRP A 257 29.10 15.23 -5.06
CA TRP A 257 29.56 15.16 -3.67
C TRP A 257 29.08 13.85 -3.03
N VAL A 258 30.00 13.13 -2.38
CA VAL A 258 29.65 11.92 -1.65
C VAL A 258 29.10 12.29 -0.29
N PRO A 259 27.89 11.79 0.11
CA PRO A 259 27.37 11.95 1.46
C PRO A 259 28.28 11.26 2.49
N ASN A 260 28.28 11.76 3.72
CA ASN A 260 29.13 11.21 4.80
C ASN A 260 28.93 9.73 5.06
N GLY A 261 27.70 9.25 5.00
CA GLY A 261 27.37 7.83 5.21
C GLY A 261 27.99 6.86 4.20
N ALA A 262 28.55 7.37 3.08
CA ALA A 262 29.24 6.54 2.10
C ALA A 262 30.72 6.27 2.48
N ARG A 263 31.22 6.85 3.57
CA ARG A 263 32.60 6.69 4.06
C ARG A 263 32.68 5.64 5.17
N LYS A 264 33.67 4.75 5.09
CA LYS A 264 34.05 3.84 6.16
C LYS A 264 35.59 3.86 6.28
N GLY A 265 36.10 4.42 7.38
CA GLY A 265 37.54 4.62 7.54
C GLY A 265 38.14 5.50 6.44
N LYS A 266 39.27 5.10 5.85
CA LYS A 266 39.94 5.74 4.71
C LYS A 266 39.40 5.26 3.34
N LYS A 267 38.22 4.62 3.28
CA LYS A 267 37.61 4.08 2.07
C LYS A 267 36.25 4.75 1.81
N LEU A 268 35.97 5.11 0.56
CA LEU A 268 34.68 5.56 0.09
C LEU A 268 33.98 4.46 -0.68
N THR A 269 32.74 4.15 -0.29
CA THR A 269 31.89 3.26 -1.06
C THR A 269 31.01 4.08 -1.99
N ILE A 270 31.19 3.90 -3.30
CA ILE A 270 30.42 4.57 -4.34
C ILE A 270 29.44 3.57 -4.94
N ARG A 271 28.15 3.84 -4.77
CA ARG A 271 27.06 3.07 -5.37
C ARG A 271 26.55 3.78 -6.60
N ILE A 272 26.39 3.06 -7.70
CA ILE A 272 26.02 3.59 -8.99
C ILE A 272 24.92 2.71 -9.57
N SER A 273 23.80 3.31 -9.96
CA SER A 273 22.72 2.62 -10.66
C SER A 273 22.06 3.54 -11.67
N THR A 274 21.50 2.94 -12.71
CA THR A 274 20.65 3.66 -13.67
C THR A 274 19.26 3.87 -13.10
N ALA A 275 18.50 4.86 -13.60
CA ALA A 275 17.07 4.95 -13.35
C ALA A 275 16.35 5.66 -14.51
N LEU A 276 15.05 5.40 -14.66
CA LEU A 276 14.19 6.10 -15.63
C LEU A 276 13.84 7.50 -15.14
N GLY A 277 13.71 7.69 -13.82
CA GLY A 277 13.46 8.97 -13.19
C GLY A 277 13.88 8.95 -11.72
N LYS A 278 13.79 10.10 -11.05
CA LYS A 278 14.09 10.22 -9.62
C LYS A 278 13.06 9.39 -8.83
N GLY A 279 13.50 8.25 -8.27
CA GLY A 279 12.68 7.37 -7.42
C GLY A 279 11.98 6.22 -8.14
N TYR A 280 12.10 6.05 -9.45
CA TYR A 280 11.49 4.93 -10.16
C TYR A 280 12.35 4.40 -11.30
N GLY A 281 12.10 3.14 -11.67
CA GLY A 281 12.80 2.47 -12.77
C GLY A 281 14.29 2.27 -12.48
N ASN A 282 14.64 1.96 -11.22
CA ASN A 282 16.03 1.76 -10.82
C ASN A 282 16.59 0.48 -11.44
N GLY A 283 17.74 0.61 -12.09
CA GLY A 283 18.54 -0.51 -12.60
C GLY A 283 19.37 -1.20 -11.50
N PRO A 284 20.09 -2.25 -11.86
CA PRO A 284 21.01 -2.93 -10.95
C PRO A 284 22.10 -1.97 -10.45
N GLU A 285 22.44 -2.12 -9.17
CA GLU A 285 23.49 -1.32 -8.54
C GLU A 285 24.88 -1.92 -8.80
N VAL A 286 25.84 -1.04 -9.05
CA VAL A 286 27.27 -1.34 -9.04
C VAL A 286 27.88 -0.65 -7.82
N LYS A 287 28.55 -1.42 -6.98
CA LYS A 287 29.29 -0.94 -5.81
C LYS A 287 30.78 -0.93 -6.11
N LYS A 288 31.43 0.21 -5.89
CA LYS A 288 32.89 0.39 -5.99
C LYS A 288 33.42 1.02 -4.71
N VAL A 289 34.56 0.51 -4.24
CA VAL A 289 35.26 1.04 -3.07
C VAL A 289 36.56 1.67 -3.56
N ILE A 290 36.80 2.91 -3.18
CA ILE A 290 38.05 3.62 -3.47
C ILE A 290 38.72 4.02 -2.16
N LYS A 291 40.06 3.93 -2.12
CA LYS A 291 40.84 4.47 -1.01
C LYS A 291 40.92 5.99 -1.14
N VAL A 292 40.86 6.70 -0.02
CA VAL A 292 41.06 8.14 0.07
C VAL A 292 42.22 8.43 1.01
N LYS A 293 43.10 9.27 0.55
CA LYS A 293 44.24 9.77 1.34
C LYS A 293 43.80 10.97 2.17
#